data_1785995b3a5a327549d57ed58f4cf681
#
_entry.id   1785995b3a5a327549d57ed58f4cf681
#
_cell.length_a   1.000
_cell.length_b   1.000
_cell.length_c   1.000
_cell.angle_alpha   90.00
_cell.angle_beta   90.00
_cell.angle_gamma   90.00
#
_symmetry.space_group_name_H-M   'P 1'
#
loop_
_entity.id
_entity.type
_entity.pdbx_description
1 polymer ?
#
loop_
_entity_poly.entity_id
_entity_poly.type
_entity_poly.pdbx_seq_one_letter_code
_entity_poly.pdbx_strand_id
1 'polypeptide(L)'
;MKINNIIRAFILCLAIPLLIAEENITVDDLLKAMDANLYAKSQVYTSKMIVHGRRSSRTIEFRSWVVGIDKAFTEYLSPPREAGTKMLKNDDKLWTYSPQTDRVIQISGHMLRQSVMGSDMSYKDMMEEQPLLEMYKATLEGTEIINNRIHHVLLLEAKITGLSYQKRRAWVDAEYLLPMKEELYAKSGKLIKSTSMDGVKKIQGRWFPTRFIFRDELKRNSRGTEWIIDEIQFDLDIPDSRFSKALLRK
;
A
#
# COMPACT_ATOMS: atom_id res chain seq x y z
N MET A 1 43.78 -32.73 -68.14
CA MET A 1 42.57 -31.95 -67.94
C MET A 1 41.97 -32.41 -66.66
N LYS A 2 42.17 -31.64 -65.53
CA LYS A 2 41.71 -32.05 -64.16
C LYS A 2 40.51 -31.21 -63.83
N ILE A 3 39.42 -31.84 -63.56
CA ILE A 3 38.12 -31.24 -63.10
C ILE A 3 38.15 -31.30 -61.59
N ASN A 4 38.17 -30.11 -60.92
CA ASN A 4 38.05 -29.99 -59.47
C ASN A 4 36.59 -29.92 -59.08
N ASN A 5 36.15 -30.92 -58.34
CA ASN A 5 34.84 -30.91 -57.67
C ASN A 5 34.94 -30.14 -56.32
N ILE A 6 34.30 -28.97 -56.26
CA ILE A 6 34.16 -28.20 -55.02
C ILE A 6 32.81 -28.62 -54.38
N ILE A 7 32.86 -29.38 -53.32
CA ILE A 7 31.72 -29.73 -52.47
C ILE A 7 31.43 -28.52 -51.59
N ARG A 8 30.32 -27.83 -51.85
CA ARG A 8 29.80 -26.78 -50.92
C ARG A 8 28.97 -27.47 -49.84
N ALA A 9 29.53 -27.50 -48.60
CA ALA A 9 28.78 -27.91 -47.44
C ALA A 9 27.79 -26.78 -47.03
N PHE A 10 26.52 -27.05 -47.13
CA PHE A 10 25.44 -26.18 -46.63
C PHE A 10 25.27 -26.43 -45.13
N ILE A 11 25.75 -25.52 -44.28
CA ILE A 11 25.48 -25.57 -42.83
C ILE A 11 24.08 -25.02 -42.64
N LEU A 12 23.13 -25.92 -42.38
CA LEU A 12 21.77 -25.58 -41.98
C LEU A 12 21.77 -25.21 -40.50
N CYS A 13 21.82 -23.91 -40.17
CA CYS A 13 21.60 -23.45 -38.80
C CYS A 13 20.15 -23.67 -38.39
N LEU A 14 19.92 -24.76 -37.66
CA LEU A 14 18.66 -24.95 -36.95
C LEU A 14 18.57 -23.92 -35.78
N ALA A 15 17.85 -22.84 -36.00
CA ALA A 15 17.43 -21.96 -34.93
C ALA A 15 16.37 -22.69 -34.08
N ILE A 16 16.80 -23.24 -32.93
CA ILE A 16 15.88 -23.78 -31.93
C ILE A 16 15.23 -22.55 -31.26
N PRO A 17 13.91 -22.36 -31.38
CA PRO A 17 13.26 -21.32 -30.59
C PRO A 17 13.37 -21.72 -29.12
N LEU A 18 14.09 -20.92 -28.33
CA LEU A 18 14.08 -21.01 -26.88
C LEU A 18 12.64 -20.64 -26.45
N LEU A 19 11.80 -21.64 -26.22
CA LEU A 19 10.56 -21.45 -25.49
C LEU A 19 10.98 -21.08 -24.05
N ILE A 20 11.09 -19.80 -23.77
CA ILE A 20 11.07 -19.32 -22.41
C ILE A 20 9.65 -19.61 -21.93
N ALA A 21 9.48 -20.64 -21.11
CA ALA A 21 8.24 -20.83 -20.36
C ALA A 21 8.10 -19.58 -19.47
N GLU A 22 7.23 -18.65 -19.85
CA GLU A 22 6.72 -17.67 -18.91
C GLU A 22 6.09 -18.47 -17.76
N GLU A 23 6.73 -18.50 -16.61
CA GLU A 23 6.09 -18.95 -15.39
C GLU A 23 4.85 -18.09 -15.21
N ASN A 24 3.69 -18.63 -15.54
CA ASN A 24 2.41 -17.95 -15.38
C ASN A 24 2.15 -17.80 -13.87
N ILE A 25 2.59 -16.66 -13.31
CA ILE A 25 2.28 -16.30 -11.93
C ILE A 25 0.76 -16.33 -11.74
N THR A 26 0.29 -17.08 -10.75
CA THR A 26 -1.15 -17.13 -10.47
C THR A 26 -1.63 -15.81 -9.83
N VAL A 27 -2.93 -15.53 -9.94
CA VAL A 27 -3.53 -14.34 -9.32
C VAL A 27 -3.33 -14.38 -7.79
N ASP A 28 -3.43 -15.54 -7.19
CA ASP A 28 -3.21 -15.72 -5.74
C ASP A 28 -1.76 -15.44 -5.36
N ASP A 29 -0.79 -15.85 -6.18
CA ASP A 29 0.63 -15.57 -5.93
C ASP A 29 0.95 -14.09 -6.13
N LEU A 30 0.29 -13.40 -7.07
CA LEU A 30 0.37 -11.94 -7.20
C LEU A 30 -0.12 -11.24 -5.91
N LEU A 31 -1.27 -11.65 -5.36
CA LEU A 31 -1.78 -11.06 -4.12
C LEU A 31 -0.85 -11.33 -2.94
N LYS A 32 -0.31 -12.55 -2.81
CA LYS A 32 0.68 -12.87 -1.76
C LYS A 32 1.95 -12.04 -1.90
N ALA A 33 2.43 -11.83 -3.12
CA ALA A 33 3.63 -11.04 -3.37
C ALA A 33 3.41 -9.56 -3.07
N MET A 34 2.24 -9.00 -3.41
CA MET A 34 1.83 -7.65 -3.04
C MET A 34 1.84 -7.47 -1.52
N ASP A 35 1.17 -8.38 -0.79
CA ASP A 35 1.13 -8.36 0.67
C ASP A 35 2.55 -8.50 1.27
N ALA A 36 3.38 -9.40 0.76
CA ALA A 36 4.75 -9.62 1.24
C ALA A 36 5.68 -8.40 1.02
N ASN A 37 5.43 -7.60 -0.02
CA ASN A 37 6.18 -6.37 -0.26
C ASN A 37 5.73 -5.23 0.65
N LEU A 38 4.42 -5.10 0.88
CA LEU A 38 3.84 -3.98 1.64
C LEU A 38 3.84 -4.23 3.16
N TYR A 39 3.64 -5.49 3.58
CA TYR A 39 3.57 -5.86 4.99
C TYR A 39 4.83 -6.62 5.42
N ALA A 40 5.36 -6.25 6.56
CA ALA A 40 6.48 -6.92 7.20
C ALA A 40 6.05 -7.46 8.57
N LYS A 41 6.87 -8.33 9.15
CA LYS A 41 6.69 -8.83 10.52
C LYS A 41 6.60 -7.67 11.52
N SER A 42 7.47 -6.69 11.32
CA SER A 42 7.44 -5.41 12.00
C SER A 42 8.06 -4.32 11.13
N GLN A 43 7.73 -3.06 11.41
CA GLN A 43 8.33 -1.93 10.72
C GLN A 43 8.36 -0.70 11.62
N VAL A 44 9.44 0.07 11.50
CA VAL A 44 9.57 1.39 12.12
C VAL A 44 9.89 2.37 11.03
N TYR A 45 9.11 3.44 10.94
CA TYR A 45 9.32 4.44 9.91
C TYR A 45 9.07 5.85 10.41
N THR A 46 9.77 6.81 9.80
CA THR A 46 9.48 8.24 9.86
C THR A 46 8.88 8.68 8.54
N SER A 47 7.86 9.50 8.62
CA SER A 47 7.08 9.90 7.45
C SER A 47 6.53 11.29 7.60
N LYS A 48 6.19 11.87 6.45
CA LYS A 48 5.38 13.07 6.38
C LYS A 48 4.14 12.83 5.53
N MET A 49 3.03 13.36 6.00
CA MET A 49 1.76 13.39 5.29
C MET A 49 1.46 14.83 4.87
N ILE A 50 1.31 15.06 3.57
CA ILE A 50 0.97 16.36 2.99
C ILE A 50 -0.50 16.34 2.61
N VAL A 51 -1.31 17.02 3.39
CA VAL A 51 -2.75 17.17 3.15
C VAL A 51 -2.97 18.42 2.29
N HIS A 52 -3.40 18.22 1.05
CA HIS A 52 -3.64 19.28 0.11
C HIS A 52 -5.05 19.87 0.28
N GLY A 53 -5.12 21.07 0.87
CA GLY A 53 -6.36 21.83 0.93
C GLY A 53 -6.58 22.67 -0.33
N ARG A 54 -7.74 23.34 -0.40
CA ARG A 54 -8.10 24.21 -1.55
C ARG A 54 -7.15 25.38 -1.75
N ARG A 55 -6.66 26.01 -0.68
CA ARG A 55 -5.81 27.22 -0.70
C ARG A 55 -4.38 26.97 -0.27
N SER A 56 -4.16 26.04 0.65
CA SER A 56 -2.85 25.72 1.22
C SER A 56 -2.74 24.24 1.49
N SER A 57 -1.51 23.74 1.55
CA SER A 57 -1.18 22.38 2.00
C SER A 57 -0.65 22.43 3.41
N ARG A 58 -0.85 21.34 4.16
CA ARG A 58 -0.35 21.16 5.52
C ARG A 58 0.49 19.89 5.55
N THR A 59 1.71 19.98 6.05
CA THR A 59 2.60 18.86 6.27
C THR A 59 2.52 18.44 7.74
N ILE A 60 2.38 17.13 7.96
CA ILE A 60 2.32 16.50 9.28
C ILE A 60 3.41 15.45 9.30
N GLU A 61 4.36 15.58 10.23
CA GLU A 61 5.44 14.60 10.41
C GLU A 61 5.11 13.66 11.56
N PHE A 62 5.46 12.40 11.41
CA PHE A 62 5.18 11.39 12.41
C PHE A 62 6.15 10.23 12.33
N ARG A 63 6.26 9.50 13.43
CA ARG A 63 6.98 8.25 13.54
C ARG A 63 6.02 7.14 13.95
N SER A 64 6.17 5.98 13.33
CA SER A 64 5.32 4.82 13.61
C SER A 64 6.14 3.57 13.88
N TRP A 65 5.62 2.76 14.79
CA TRP A 65 6.05 1.40 15.10
C TRP A 65 4.89 0.48 14.81
N VAL A 66 5.10 -0.55 14.02
CA VAL A 66 4.06 -1.46 13.58
C VAL A 66 4.54 -2.91 13.73
N VAL A 67 3.68 -3.79 14.23
CA VAL A 67 3.92 -5.24 14.30
C VAL A 67 2.72 -5.94 13.68
N GLY A 68 3.00 -6.65 12.58
CA GLY A 68 1.96 -7.28 11.77
C GLY A 68 0.93 -6.26 11.27
N ILE A 69 -0.31 -6.70 11.23
CA ILE A 69 -1.47 -5.87 10.86
C ILE A 69 -2.25 -5.38 12.09
N ASP A 70 -1.94 -5.90 13.27
CA ASP A 70 -2.75 -5.74 14.49
C ASP A 70 -2.28 -4.63 15.40
N LYS A 71 -0.98 -4.33 15.42
CA LYS A 71 -0.41 -3.38 16.37
C LYS A 71 0.29 -2.23 15.65
N ALA A 72 -0.11 -1.00 15.97
CA ALA A 72 0.57 0.20 15.52
C ALA A 72 0.57 1.28 16.61
N PHE A 73 1.73 1.91 16.83
CA PHE A 73 1.86 3.09 17.67
C PHE A 73 2.44 4.21 16.83
N THR A 74 1.74 5.33 16.74
CA THR A 74 2.17 6.50 15.95
C THR A 74 2.27 7.72 16.87
N GLU A 75 3.36 8.45 16.73
CA GLU A 75 3.60 9.71 17.41
C GLU A 75 3.77 10.83 16.38
N TYR A 76 2.93 11.86 16.47
CA TYR A 76 2.97 13.02 15.61
C TYR A 76 3.99 14.02 16.13
N LEU A 77 4.91 14.46 15.27
CA LEU A 77 6.08 15.26 15.61
C LEU A 77 5.90 16.73 15.22
N SER A 78 5.21 16.99 14.13
CA SER A 78 4.93 18.34 13.62
C SER A 78 3.62 18.38 12.83
N PRO A 79 3.01 19.55 12.60
CA PRO A 79 3.39 20.87 13.12
C PRO A 79 3.08 21.02 14.61
N PRO A 80 3.42 22.14 15.29
CA PRO A 80 3.21 22.32 16.74
C PRO A 80 1.80 22.02 17.24
N ARG A 81 0.79 22.25 16.39
CA ARG A 81 -0.62 21.93 16.69
C ARG A 81 -0.88 20.43 16.85
N GLU A 82 -0.14 19.58 16.13
CA GLU A 82 -0.32 18.12 16.10
C GLU A 82 0.74 17.40 16.95
N ALA A 83 1.84 18.10 17.26
CA ALA A 83 2.97 17.54 18.01
C ALA A 83 2.53 16.98 19.36
N GLY A 84 3.01 15.77 19.69
CA GLY A 84 2.66 15.05 20.91
C GLY A 84 1.32 14.32 20.85
N THR A 85 0.53 14.49 19.78
CA THR A 85 -0.63 13.61 19.51
C THR A 85 -0.11 12.20 19.29
N LYS A 86 -0.78 11.20 19.85
CA LYS A 86 -0.40 9.78 19.68
C LYS A 86 -1.60 8.97 19.27
N MET A 87 -1.34 7.94 18.48
CA MET A 87 -2.35 6.94 18.11
C MET A 87 -1.85 5.54 18.44
N LEU A 88 -2.74 4.72 18.93
CA LEU A 88 -2.50 3.31 19.22
C LEU A 88 -3.59 2.46 18.58
N LYS A 89 -3.20 1.61 17.62
CA LYS A 89 -3.98 0.46 17.18
C LYS A 89 -3.49 -0.75 17.97
N ASN A 90 -4.39 -1.49 18.54
CA ASN A 90 -4.12 -2.79 19.15
C ASN A 90 -5.33 -3.69 18.88
N ASP A 91 -5.15 -4.67 18.04
CA ASP A 91 -6.17 -5.53 17.46
C ASP A 91 -7.32 -4.70 16.80
N ASP A 92 -8.54 -4.89 17.26
CA ASP A 92 -9.75 -4.23 16.78
C ASP A 92 -10.00 -2.83 17.39
N LYS A 93 -9.07 -2.33 18.20
CA LYS A 93 -9.24 -1.08 18.95
C LYS A 93 -8.25 -0.02 18.51
N LEU A 94 -8.76 1.20 18.37
CA LEU A 94 -7.97 2.38 18.03
C LEU A 94 -8.19 3.46 19.07
N TRP A 95 -7.12 4.02 19.60
CA TRP A 95 -7.14 5.17 20.52
C TRP A 95 -6.31 6.31 19.96
N THR A 96 -6.74 7.52 20.27
CA THR A 96 -5.94 8.72 20.07
C THR A 96 -5.79 9.48 21.39
N TYR A 97 -4.63 10.05 21.60
CA TYR A 97 -4.32 10.97 22.68
C TYR A 97 -4.09 12.36 22.13
N SER A 98 -4.69 13.36 22.77
CA SER A 98 -4.50 14.77 22.46
C SER A 98 -3.79 15.45 23.63
N PRO A 99 -2.57 15.98 23.44
CA PRO A 99 -1.85 16.69 24.49
C PRO A 99 -2.52 18.02 24.87
N GLN A 100 -3.27 18.66 23.94
CA GLN A 100 -3.97 19.92 24.21
C GLN A 100 -5.10 19.78 25.23
N THR A 101 -5.70 18.58 25.30
CA THR A 101 -6.83 18.32 26.22
C THR A 101 -6.51 17.29 27.29
N ASP A 102 -5.31 16.69 27.25
CA ASP A 102 -4.89 15.53 28.05
C ASP A 102 -5.89 14.37 28.05
N ARG A 103 -6.51 14.11 26.91
CA ARG A 103 -7.54 13.07 26.77
C ARG A 103 -7.09 11.93 25.86
N VAL A 104 -7.37 10.71 26.32
CA VAL A 104 -7.32 9.50 25.48
C VAL A 104 -8.75 9.15 25.06
N ILE A 105 -9.02 9.09 23.77
CA ILE A 105 -10.32 8.80 23.20
C ILE A 105 -10.20 7.53 22.37
N GLN A 106 -11.13 6.59 22.56
CA GLN A 106 -11.25 5.44 21.68
C GLN A 106 -12.03 5.85 20.42
N ILE A 107 -11.43 5.63 19.26
CA ILE A 107 -12.05 5.87 17.97
C ILE A 107 -12.87 4.62 17.61
N SER A 108 -14.19 4.76 17.58
CA SER A 108 -15.11 3.63 17.34
C SER A 108 -16.37 4.07 16.63
N GLY A 109 -17.16 3.11 16.13
CA GLY A 109 -18.44 3.36 15.50
C GLY A 109 -18.33 4.36 14.32
N HIS A 110 -19.14 5.42 14.36
CA HIS A 110 -19.14 6.45 13.30
C HIS A 110 -17.84 7.26 13.21
N MET A 111 -17.06 7.36 14.31
CA MET A 111 -15.78 8.05 14.30
C MET A 111 -14.75 7.40 13.37
N LEU A 112 -14.83 6.08 13.16
CA LEU A 112 -13.95 5.37 12.23
C LEU A 112 -14.05 5.91 10.79
N ARG A 113 -15.18 6.51 10.41
CA ARG A 113 -15.36 7.10 9.07
C ARG A 113 -14.76 8.51 8.94
N GLN A 114 -14.29 9.09 10.03
CA GLN A 114 -13.66 10.40 10.00
C GLN A 114 -12.27 10.32 9.39
N SER A 115 -11.84 11.43 8.80
CA SER A 115 -10.50 11.57 8.22
C SER A 115 -9.42 11.58 9.29
N VAL A 116 -8.35 10.83 9.06
CA VAL A 116 -7.13 10.90 9.88
C VAL A 116 -6.45 12.25 9.65
N MET A 117 -6.39 13.08 10.67
CA MET A 117 -5.77 14.42 10.59
C MET A 117 -6.29 15.28 9.41
N GLY A 118 -7.54 15.08 8.98
CA GLY A 118 -8.13 15.80 7.84
C GLY A 118 -7.63 15.37 6.47
N SER A 119 -6.91 14.27 6.37
CA SER A 119 -6.44 13.66 5.13
C SER A 119 -7.57 13.01 4.31
N ASP A 120 -7.23 12.40 3.18
CA ASP A 120 -8.15 11.59 2.39
C ASP A 120 -8.23 10.13 2.87
N MET A 121 -7.50 9.78 3.93
CA MET A 121 -7.59 8.50 4.63
C MET A 121 -8.59 8.61 5.80
N SER A 122 -9.36 7.57 6.04
CA SER A 122 -10.20 7.44 7.23
C SER A 122 -9.52 6.55 8.28
N TYR A 123 -9.94 6.68 9.54
CA TYR A 123 -9.51 5.73 10.58
C TYR A 123 -9.93 4.30 10.23
N LYS A 124 -11.04 4.12 9.51
CA LYS A 124 -11.50 2.80 9.08
C LYS A 124 -10.52 2.17 8.07
N ASP A 125 -9.94 2.94 7.17
CA ASP A 125 -8.91 2.44 6.25
C ASP A 125 -7.72 1.84 7.00
N MET A 126 -7.29 2.49 8.10
CA MET A 126 -6.20 1.99 8.95
C MET A 126 -6.57 0.73 9.75
N MET A 127 -7.86 0.52 10.00
CA MET A 127 -8.35 -0.64 10.77
C MET A 127 -8.67 -1.85 9.88
N GLU A 128 -8.93 -1.66 8.59
CA GLU A 128 -9.29 -2.72 7.64
C GLU A 128 -8.08 -3.35 6.93
N GLU A 129 -6.88 -3.18 7.47
CA GLU A 129 -5.67 -3.83 6.93
C GLU A 129 -5.70 -5.32 7.27
N GLN A 130 -5.85 -6.17 6.24
CA GLN A 130 -5.79 -7.63 6.31
C GLN A 130 -5.22 -8.18 5.00
N PRO A 131 -4.68 -9.40 4.97
CA PRO A 131 -4.21 -10.02 3.75
C PRO A 131 -5.29 -10.01 2.66
N LEU A 132 -4.92 -9.59 1.46
CA LEU A 132 -5.90 -9.41 0.36
C LEU A 132 -6.64 -10.70 0.02
N LEU A 133 -5.94 -11.84 0.10
CA LEU A 133 -6.57 -13.15 -0.13
C LEU A 133 -7.65 -13.51 0.88
N GLU A 134 -7.59 -12.99 2.10
CA GLU A 134 -8.63 -13.24 3.11
C GLU A 134 -9.87 -12.39 2.84
N MET A 135 -9.67 -11.16 2.36
CA MET A 135 -10.73 -10.19 2.12
C MET A 135 -11.41 -10.33 0.76
N TYR A 136 -10.65 -10.67 -0.28
CA TYR A 136 -11.12 -10.57 -1.66
C TYR A 136 -10.89 -11.84 -2.47
N LYS A 137 -11.79 -12.09 -3.42
CA LYS A 137 -11.57 -12.96 -4.58
C LYS A 137 -11.04 -12.07 -5.70
N ALA A 138 -9.89 -12.42 -6.26
CA ALA A 138 -9.30 -11.66 -7.36
C ALA A 138 -9.44 -12.43 -8.69
N THR A 139 -9.57 -11.68 -9.78
CA THR A 139 -9.53 -12.17 -11.16
C THR A 139 -8.61 -11.25 -11.98
N LEU A 140 -7.86 -11.85 -12.90
CA LEU A 140 -7.03 -11.09 -13.85
C LEU A 140 -7.95 -10.61 -14.98
N GLU A 141 -8.04 -9.28 -15.16
CA GLU A 141 -8.78 -8.67 -16.29
C GLU A 141 -7.92 -8.55 -17.55
N GLY A 142 -6.59 -8.53 -17.39
CA GLY A 142 -5.64 -8.40 -18.49
C GLY A 142 -4.36 -7.71 -18.08
N THR A 143 -3.66 -7.13 -19.04
CA THR A 143 -2.44 -6.37 -18.83
C THR A 143 -2.53 -5.00 -19.48
N GLU A 144 -1.95 -3.99 -18.87
CA GLU A 144 -1.83 -2.63 -19.41
C GLU A 144 -0.37 -2.17 -19.34
N ILE A 145 0.05 -1.35 -20.28
CA ILE A 145 1.37 -0.69 -20.25
C ILE A 145 1.18 0.73 -19.71
N ILE A 146 1.78 1.00 -18.56
CA ILE A 146 1.75 2.32 -17.91
C ILE A 146 3.20 2.75 -17.69
N ASN A 147 3.58 3.93 -18.18
CA ASN A 147 4.95 4.45 -18.07
C ASN A 147 6.03 3.46 -18.56
N ASN A 148 5.78 2.80 -19.69
CA ASN A 148 6.65 1.77 -20.30
C ASN A 148 6.87 0.52 -19.43
N ARG A 149 5.98 0.22 -18.48
CA ARG A 149 6.04 -0.96 -17.62
C ARG A 149 4.74 -1.76 -17.74
N ILE A 150 4.86 -3.07 -17.74
CA ILE A 150 3.72 -4.00 -17.79
C ILE A 150 3.07 -4.05 -16.40
N HIS A 151 1.75 -3.90 -16.37
CA HIS A 151 0.93 -4.04 -15.18
C HIS A 151 -0.14 -5.10 -15.40
N HIS A 152 -0.26 -6.02 -14.45
CA HIS A 152 -1.41 -6.91 -14.37
C HIS A 152 -2.60 -6.14 -13.80
N VAL A 153 -3.73 -6.17 -14.48
CA VAL A 153 -4.96 -5.53 -14.02
C VAL A 153 -5.81 -6.56 -13.31
N LEU A 154 -5.96 -6.39 -12.00
CA LEU A 154 -6.73 -7.28 -11.15
C LEU A 154 -8.06 -6.64 -10.74
N LEU A 155 -9.14 -7.41 -10.82
CA LEU A 155 -10.40 -7.09 -10.20
C LEU A 155 -10.54 -7.92 -8.92
N LEU A 156 -10.73 -7.25 -7.78
CA LEU A 156 -10.89 -7.85 -6.47
C LEU A 156 -12.33 -7.61 -5.98
N GLU A 157 -13.06 -8.66 -5.68
CA GLU A 157 -14.43 -8.62 -5.17
C GLU A 157 -14.47 -9.15 -3.72
N ALA A 158 -15.13 -8.41 -2.82
CA ALA A 158 -15.16 -8.72 -1.40
C ALA A 158 -15.77 -10.11 -1.12
N LYS A 159 -15.06 -10.95 -0.36
CA LYS A 159 -15.52 -12.26 0.12
C LYS A 159 -16.30 -12.13 1.44
N ILE A 160 -15.98 -11.10 2.22
CA ILE A 160 -16.54 -10.88 3.57
C ILE A 160 -17.44 -9.65 3.58
N THR A 161 -18.40 -9.64 4.50
CA THR A 161 -19.29 -8.51 4.70
C THR A 161 -18.65 -7.41 5.54
N GLY A 162 -19.11 -6.17 5.39
CA GLY A 162 -18.70 -5.06 6.26
C GLY A 162 -17.45 -4.30 5.81
N LEU A 163 -16.77 -4.75 4.74
CA LEU A 163 -15.65 -3.99 4.15
C LEU A 163 -16.13 -2.64 3.62
N SER A 164 -15.29 -1.64 3.75
CA SER A 164 -15.50 -0.30 3.19
C SER A 164 -15.59 -0.34 1.67
N TYR A 165 -14.78 -1.19 1.04
CA TYR A 165 -14.68 -1.30 -0.40
C TYR A 165 -15.09 -2.69 -0.85
N GLN A 166 -16.24 -2.79 -1.51
CA GLN A 166 -16.79 -4.07 -1.97
C GLN A 166 -16.11 -4.57 -3.24
N LYS A 167 -15.47 -3.66 -3.97
CA LYS A 167 -14.72 -3.95 -5.18
C LYS A 167 -13.47 -3.07 -5.22
N ARG A 168 -12.36 -3.65 -5.69
CA ARG A 168 -11.11 -2.93 -6.00
C ARG A 168 -10.68 -3.29 -7.41
N ARG A 169 -10.06 -2.34 -8.09
CA ARG A 169 -9.32 -2.59 -9.33
C ARG A 169 -7.88 -2.16 -9.08
N ALA A 170 -6.93 -3.06 -9.26
CA ALA A 170 -5.53 -2.83 -8.97
C ALA A 170 -4.67 -3.03 -10.22
N TRP A 171 -3.76 -2.11 -10.49
CA TRP A 171 -2.73 -2.21 -11.52
C TRP A 171 -1.43 -2.58 -10.85
N VAL A 172 -1.06 -3.86 -10.96
CA VAL A 172 0.09 -4.45 -10.29
C VAL A 172 1.26 -4.48 -11.26
N ASP A 173 2.34 -3.78 -10.95
CA ASP A 173 3.57 -3.80 -11.75
C ASP A 173 4.15 -5.21 -11.79
N ALA A 174 4.45 -5.72 -12.99
CA ALA A 174 4.87 -7.11 -13.20
C ALA A 174 6.25 -7.44 -12.62
N GLU A 175 7.13 -6.43 -12.42
CA GLU A 175 8.46 -6.62 -11.85
C GLU A 175 8.49 -6.35 -10.35
N TYR A 176 7.87 -5.24 -9.92
CA TYR A 176 7.87 -4.84 -8.52
C TYR A 176 6.87 -5.62 -7.68
N LEU A 177 5.86 -6.21 -8.31
CA LEU A 177 4.73 -6.89 -7.64
C LEU A 177 4.08 -5.98 -6.60
N LEU A 178 3.85 -4.72 -6.99
CA LEU A 178 3.25 -3.66 -6.19
C LEU A 178 2.03 -3.10 -6.91
N PRO A 179 0.94 -2.77 -6.20
CA PRO A 179 -0.26 -2.16 -6.78
C PRO A 179 -0.01 -0.66 -7.01
N MET A 180 0.65 -0.32 -8.13
CA MET A 180 1.05 1.06 -8.43
C MET A 180 -0.12 2.03 -8.53
N LYS A 181 -1.32 1.51 -8.82
CA LYS A 181 -2.58 2.26 -8.81
C LYS A 181 -3.70 1.33 -8.33
N GLU A 182 -4.62 1.88 -7.53
CA GLU A 182 -5.87 1.20 -7.17
C GLU A 182 -7.07 2.15 -7.26
N GLU A 183 -8.21 1.57 -7.58
CA GLU A 183 -9.51 2.21 -7.54
C GLU A 183 -10.42 1.41 -6.59
N LEU A 184 -11.03 2.11 -5.63
CA LEU A 184 -11.77 1.51 -4.52
C LEU A 184 -13.24 1.90 -4.62
N TYR A 185 -14.12 0.90 -4.74
CA TYR A 185 -15.53 1.09 -5.07
C TYR A 185 -16.46 0.67 -3.95
N ALA A 186 -17.56 1.41 -3.80
CA ALA A 186 -18.69 1.02 -2.96
C ALA A 186 -19.45 -0.17 -3.56
N LYS A 187 -20.38 -0.74 -2.77
CA LYS A 187 -21.32 -1.76 -3.23
C LYS A 187 -22.18 -1.30 -4.42
N SER A 188 -22.47 -0.01 -4.51
CA SER A 188 -23.20 0.58 -5.63
C SER A 188 -22.42 0.67 -6.94
N GLY A 189 -21.13 0.29 -6.95
CA GLY A 189 -20.22 0.50 -8.08
C GLY A 189 -19.66 1.93 -8.17
N LYS A 190 -19.98 2.82 -7.23
CA LYS A 190 -19.44 4.17 -7.22
C LYS A 190 -17.98 4.16 -6.76
N LEU A 191 -17.09 4.81 -7.52
CA LEU A 191 -15.71 5.05 -7.11
C LEU A 191 -15.70 5.98 -5.89
N ILE A 192 -15.05 5.51 -4.79
CA ILE A 192 -14.98 6.24 -3.52
C ILE A 192 -13.60 6.83 -3.30
N LYS A 193 -12.56 6.01 -3.54
CA LYS A 193 -11.17 6.41 -3.38
C LYS A 193 -10.31 5.89 -4.52
N SER A 194 -9.21 6.57 -4.76
CA SER A 194 -8.11 6.04 -5.54
C SER A 194 -6.81 6.17 -4.75
N THR A 195 -5.91 5.22 -4.97
CA THR A 195 -4.55 5.26 -4.44
C THR A 195 -3.56 5.11 -5.59
N SER A 196 -2.39 5.72 -5.44
CA SER A 196 -1.26 5.45 -6.31
C SER A 196 0.03 5.42 -5.50
N MET A 197 0.99 4.65 -5.99
CA MET A 197 2.30 4.45 -5.38
C MET A 197 3.40 4.91 -6.33
N ASP A 198 4.50 5.41 -5.76
CA ASP A 198 5.60 6.02 -6.49
C ASP A 198 6.90 5.92 -5.66
N GLY A 199 8.04 6.32 -6.23
CA GLY A 199 9.30 6.29 -5.52
C GLY A 199 9.76 4.90 -5.07
N VAL A 200 9.50 3.86 -5.90
CA VAL A 200 9.84 2.47 -5.57
C VAL A 200 11.34 2.30 -5.40
N LYS A 201 11.74 1.71 -4.29
CA LYS A 201 13.14 1.39 -3.96
C LYS A 201 13.23 -0.05 -3.46
N LYS A 202 14.43 -0.64 -3.60
CA LYS A 202 14.71 -1.94 -2.97
C LYS A 202 15.26 -1.70 -1.57
N ILE A 203 14.50 -2.06 -0.53
CA ILE A 203 14.84 -1.85 0.88
C ILE A 203 14.85 -3.20 1.57
N GLN A 204 15.98 -3.58 2.18
CA GLN A 204 16.17 -4.88 2.83
C GLN A 204 15.69 -6.08 1.98
N GLY A 205 15.95 -6.01 0.64
CA GLY A 205 15.63 -7.08 -0.30
C GLY A 205 14.23 -7.04 -0.92
N ARG A 206 13.29 -6.24 -0.43
CA ARG A 206 11.93 -6.09 -0.96
C ARG A 206 11.75 -4.80 -1.76
N TRP A 207 10.94 -4.83 -2.80
CA TRP A 207 10.49 -3.62 -3.48
C TRP A 207 9.47 -2.90 -2.60
N PHE A 208 9.69 -1.61 -2.34
CA PHE A 208 8.83 -0.84 -1.46
C PHE A 208 8.63 0.58 -2.00
N PRO A 209 7.37 1.07 -2.08
CA PRO A 209 7.08 2.42 -2.50
C PRO A 209 7.36 3.39 -1.34
N THR A 210 8.03 4.51 -1.63
CA THR A 210 8.30 5.53 -0.61
C THR A 210 7.34 6.71 -0.66
N ARG A 211 6.43 6.73 -1.64
CA ARG A 211 5.39 7.75 -1.77
C ARG A 211 4.06 7.11 -2.13
N PHE A 212 3.04 7.47 -1.38
CA PHE A 212 1.66 7.07 -1.58
C PHE A 212 0.80 8.32 -1.78
N ILE A 213 -0.16 8.26 -2.68
CA ILE A 213 -1.13 9.32 -2.91
C ILE A 213 -2.51 8.72 -2.70
N PHE A 214 -3.25 9.29 -1.77
CA PHE A 214 -4.64 8.92 -1.47
C PHE A 214 -5.55 10.03 -1.94
N ARG A 215 -6.63 9.68 -2.62
CA ARG A 215 -7.64 10.65 -3.06
C ARG A 215 -9.04 10.16 -2.71
N ASP A 216 -9.78 10.98 -2.02
CA ASP A 216 -11.21 10.82 -1.80
C ASP A 216 -11.95 11.35 -3.05
N GLU A 217 -12.45 10.45 -3.87
CA GLU A 217 -13.13 10.77 -5.14
C GLU A 217 -14.54 11.35 -4.92
N LEU A 218 -15.04 11.36 -3.68
CA LEU A 218 -16.27 12.02 -3.30
C LEU A 218 -16.07 13.51 -3.03
N LYS A 219 -14.84 13.92 -2.71
CA LYS A 219 -14.47 15.32 -2.51
C LYS A 219 -14.26 16.01 -3.85
N ARG A 220 -15.14 16.95 -4.17
CA ARG A 220 -15.03 17.74 -5.41
C ARG A 220 -13.72 18.52 -5.44
N ASN A 221 -12.91 18.32 -6.48
CA ASN A 221 -11.59 18.94 -6.67
C ASN A 221 -10.57 18.61 -5.57
N SER A 222 -10.63 17.44 -4.97
CA SER A 222 -9.59 16.99 -4.06
C SER A 222 -8.25 16.89 -4.82
N ARG A 223 -7.21 17.48 -4.24
CA ARG A 223 -5.82 17.32 -4.71
C ARG A 223 -5.15 16.09 -4.10
N GLY A 224 -5.85 15.41 -3.19
CA GLY A 224 -5.37 14.23 -2.51
C GLY A 224 -4.52 14.53 -1.28
N THR A 225 -4.04 13.45 -0.70
CA THR A 225 -3.08 13.45 0.41
C THR A 225 -1.88 12.62 -0.01
N GLU A 226 -0.69 13.17 0.13
CA GLU A 226 0.56 12.45 -0.09
C GLU A 226 1.08 11.95 1.24
N TRP A 227 1.50 10.70 1.27
CA TRP A 227 2.26 10.12 2.37
C TRP A 227 3.63 9.75 1.84
N ILE A 228 4.67 10.38 2.39
CA ILE A 228 6.06 10.19 1.98
C ILE A 228 6.80 9.56 3.15
N ILE A 229 7.40 8.40 2.91
CA ILE A 229 8.24 7.69 3.87
C ILE A 229 9.66 8.18 3.70
N ASP A 230 10.19 8.85 4.70
CA ASP A 230 11.55 9.37 4.69
C ASP A 230 12.56 8.28 5.05
N GLU A 231 12.26 7.49 6.09
CA GLU A 231 13.06 6.35 6.53
C GLU A 231 12.16 5.19 6.93
N ILE A 232 12.57 3.97 6.63
CA ILE A 232 11.88 2.74 7.05
C ILE A 232 12.88 1.63 7.33
N GLN A 233 12.60 0.85 8.37
CA GLN A 233 13.32 -0.38 8.71
C GLN A 233 12.29 -1.48 8.97
N PHE A 234 12.56 -2.65 8.43
CA PHE A 234 11.71 -3.83 8.56
C PHE A 234 12.31 -4.87 9.52
N ASP A 235 11.44 -5.73 10.02
CA ASP A 235 11.78 -6.95 10.76
C ASP A 235 12.61 -6.70 12.02
N LEU A 236 12.32 -5.58 12.70
CA LEU A 236 12.92 -5.19 13.97
C LEU A 236 12.22 -5.90 15.14
N ASP A 237 12.97 -6.18 16.22
CA ASP A 237 12.37 -6.61 17.48
C ASP A 237 11.77 -5.41 18.23
N ILE A 238 10.44 -5.31 18.22
CA ILE A 238 9.68 -4.24 18.87
C ILE A 238 8.97 -4.84 20.09
N PRO A 239 9.33 -4.41 21.31
CA PRO A 239 8.72 -5.00 22.52
C PRO A 239 7.22 -4.65 22.61
N ASP A 240 6.41 -5.59 23.07
CA ASP A 240 4.95 -5.43 23.24
C ASP A 240 4.58 -4.24 24.11
N SER A 241 5.44 -3.85 25.06
CA SER A 241 5.26 -2.66 25.89
C SER A 241 5.12 -1.37 25.07
N ARG A 242 5.63 -1.32 23.80
CA ARG A 242 5.46 -0.19 22.87
C ARG A 242 3.99 0.04 22.52
N PHE A 243 3.17 -1.00 22.55
CA PHE A 243 1.75 -0.95 22.20
C PHE A 243 0.83 -0.86 23.41
N SER A 244 1.38 -0.36 24.52
CA SER A 244 0.63 -0.16 25.75
C SER A 244 -0.15 1.16 25.72
N LYS A 245 -1.44 1.11 26.13
CA LYS A 245 -2.27 2.31 26.29
C LYS A 245 -1.67 3.32 27.29
N ALA A 246 -0.85 2.85 28.24
CA ALA A 246 -0.16 3.71 29.18
C ALA A 246 0.85 4.68 28.51
N LEU A 247 1.40 4.29 27.35
CA LEU A 247 2.34 5.15 26.61
C LEU A 247 1.66 6.31 25.89
N LEU A 248 0.35 6.29 25.73
CA LEU A 248 -0.37 7.41 25.11
C LEU A 248 -0.21 8.72 25.92
N ARG A 249 -0.05 8.65 27.25
CA ARG A 249 0.09 9.82 28.13
C ARG A 249 1.53 10.14 28.57
N LYS A 250 2.49 9.32 28.14
CA LYS A 250 3.92 9.54 28.42
C LYS A 250 4.56 10.29 27.26
#